data_8826ceffbb97db8b0e79f0a534d39505
#
_entry.id   8826ceffbb97db8b0e79f0a534d39505
#
_cell.length_a   1.000
_cell.length_b   1.000
_cell.length_c   1.000
_cell.angle_alpha   90.00
_cell.angle_beta   90.00
_cell.angle_gamma   90.00
#
_symmetry.space_group_name_H-M   'P 1'
#
loop_
_entity.id
_entity.type
_entity.pdbx_description
1 polymer ?
#
loop_
_entity_poly.entity_id
_entity_poly.type
_entity_poly.pdbx_seq_one_letter_code
_entity_poly.pdbx_strand_id
1 'polypeptide(L)'
;VVITLMTLSQAAGVLLGAAVGDRWDKRRVAAGCMLAHMVGLLMLAWAAHPAMLGLFALSHGVAWGLRGPFMQALRADYFGLQAIGMILGLSAVLIAVGQVAGPMVAGVFADLTGDYRAGFTVLALVAGSGSLLFLLARKPA
;
A
#
# COMPACT_ATOMS: atom_id res chain seq x y z
N VAL A 1 14.76 -1.55 14.73
CA VAL A 1 14.91 -0.18 14.19
C VAL A 1 14.02 0.02 12.96
N VAL A 2 14.13 -0.79 11.88
CA VAL A 2 13.35 -0.60 10.64
C VAL A 2 11.83 -0.69 10.89
N ILE A 3 11.37 -1.71 11.61
CA ILE A 3 9.95 -1.90 11.94
C ILE A 3 9.44 -0.73 12.79
N THR A 4 10.19 -0.30 13.80
CA THR A 4 9.83 0.84 14.65
C THR A 4 9.68 2.11 13.82
N LEU A 5 10.65 2.39 12.93
CA LEU A 5 10.61 3.54 12.04
C LEU A 5 9.39 3.49 11.11
N MET A 6 9.09 2.32 10.56
CA MET A 6 7.93 2.11 9.70
C MET A 6 6.61 2.37 10.46
N THR A 7 6.49 1.88 11.70
CA THR A 7 5.28 2.09 12.53
C THR A 7 5.11 3.56 12.91
N LEU A 8 6.18 4.26 13.28
CA LEU A 8 6.14 5.70 13.56
C LEU A 8 5.74 6.50 12.31
N SER A 9 6.32 6.15 11.17
CA SER A 9 5.98 6.75 9.87
C SER A 9 4.53 6.49 9.49
N GLN A 10 4.01 5.29 9.79
CA GLN A 10 2.59 4.97 9.58
C GLN A 10 1.69 5.86 10.45
N ALA A 11 2.02 6.06 11.72
CA ALA A 11 1.26 6.96 12.60
C ALA A 11 1.27 8.39 12.05
N ALA A 12 2.43 8.89 11.60
CA ALA A 12 2.52 10.18 10.94
C ALA A 12 1.66 10.25 9.66
N GLY A 13 1.64 9.20 8.85
CA GLY A 13 0.78 9.08 7.66
C GLY A 13 -0.71 9.17 8.00
N VAL A 14 -1.16 8.52 9.08
CA VAL A 14 -2.56 8.61 9.55
C VAL A 14 -2.91 10.05 9.94
N LEU A 15 -2.03 10.72 10.70
CA LEU A 15 -2.23 12.11 11.11
C LEU A 15 -2.28 13.07 9.91
N LEU A 16 -1.39 12.87 8.94
CA LEU A 16 -1.42 13.60 7.67
C LEU A 16 -2.74 13.37 6.92
N GLY A 17 -3.19 12.12 6.85
CA GLY A 17 -4.47 11.76 6.24
C GLY A 17 -5.66 12.44 6.91
N ALA A 18 -5.67 12.52 8.24
CA ALA A 18 -6.70 13.22 8.99
C ALA A 18 -6.67 14.73 8.74
N ALA A 19 -5.49 15.33 8.65
CA ALA A 19 -5.33 16.77 8.44
C ALA A 19 -5.72 17.23 7.02
N VAL A 20 -5.53 16.37 6.01
CA VAL A 20 -5.66 16.74 4.59
C VAL A 20 -6.90 16.09 3.94
N GLY A 21 -7.56 15.14 4.62
CA GLY A 21 -8.51 14.17 4.09
C GLY A 21 -9.54 14.68 3.09
N ASP A 22 -10.15 15.83 3.32
CA ASP A 22 -11.22 16.35 2.45
C ASP A 22 -10.73 17.31 1.36
N ARG A 23 -9.45 17.71 1.39
CA ARG A 23 -8.90 18.72 0.48
C ARG A 23 -8.31 18.12 -0.79
N TRP A 24 -7.93 16.84 -0.76
CA TRP A 24 -7.22 16.18 -1.85
C TRP A 24 -8.11 15.15 -2.54
N ASP A 25 -7.89 14.99 -3.85
CA ASP A 25 -8.55 13.92 -4.63
C ASP A 25 -8.12 12.55 -4.08
N LYS A 26 -9.09 11.87 -3.47
CA LYS A 26 -8.88 10.58 -2.78
C LYS A 26 -8.28 9.52 -3.70
N ARG A 27 -8.64 9.51 -5.00
CA ARG A 27 -8.10 8.56 -5.98
C ARG A 27 -6.63 8.83 -6.27
N ARG A 28 -6.26 10.12 -6.43
CA ARG A 28 -4.87 10.52 -6.67
C ARG A 28 -3.99 10.21 -5.47
N VAL A 29 -4.48 10.44 -4.26
CA VAL A 29 -3.76 10.07 -3.03
C VAL A 29 -3.58 8.55 -2.95
N ALA A 30 -4.65 7.77 -3.19
CA ALA A 30 -4.55 6.31 -3.21
C ALA A 30 -3.55 5.81 -4.26
N ALA A 31 -3.59 6.37 -5.48
CA ALA A 31 -2.63 6.05 -6.54
C ALA A 31 -1.19 6.40 -6.14
N GLY A 32 -0.97 7.58 -5.53
CA GLY A 32 0.34 7.99 -5.02
C GLY A 32 0.86 7.06 -3.93
N CYS A 33 0.00 6.61 -3.01
CA CYS A 33 0.37 5.62 -2.00
C CYS A 33 0.79 4.28 -2.63
N MET A 34 0.12 3.82 -3.69
CA MET A 34 0.51 2.59 -4.39
C MET A 34 1.86 2.73 -5.08
N LEU A 35 2.16 3.90 -5.69
CA LEU A 35 3.49 4.18 -6.23
C LEU A 35 4.56 4.24 -5.13
N ALA A 36 4.26 4.84 -3.99
CA ALA A 36 5.18 4.86 -2.86
C ALA A 36 5.46 3.44 -2.32
N HIS A 37 4.45 2.56 -2.30
CA HIS A 37 4.64 1.14 -1.97
C HIS A 37 5.53 0.43 -3.00
N MET A 38 5.32 0.67 -4.30
CA MET A 38 6.17 0.13 -5.36
C MET A 38 7.63 0.54 -5.17
N VAL A 39 7.88 1.84 -5.03
CA VAL A 39 9.23 2.38 -4.83
C VAL A 39 9.86 1.83 -3.56
N GLY A 40 9.10 1.79 -2.45
CA GLY A 40 9.56 1.21 -1.19
C GLY A 40 9.97 -0.26 -1.33
N LEU A 41 9.15 -1.08 -1.97
CA LEU A 41 9.48 -2.50 -2.20
C LEU A 41 10.69 -2.69 -3.12
N LEU A 42 10.87 -1.83 -4.13
CA LEU A 42 12.09 -1.84 -4.96
C LEU A 42 13.32 -1.45 -4.14
N MET A 43 13.22 -0.44 -3.27
CA MET A 43 14.31 -0.09 -2.36
C MET A 43 14.67 -1.25 -1.42
N LEU A 44 13.67 -1.99 -0.93
CA LEU A 44 13.88 -3.18 -0.10
C LEU A 44 14.54 -4.30 -0.91
N ALA A 45 14.05 -4.59 -2.13
CA ALA A 45 14.57 -5.64 -3.00
C ALA A 45 16.05 -5.44 -3.36
N TRP A 46 16.44 -4.19 -3.58
CA TRP A 46 17.78 -3.82 -4.05
C TRP A 46 18.58 -3.07 -2.99
N ALA A 47 18.28 -3.29 -1.71
CA ALA A 47 18.96 -2.62 -0.60
C ALA A 47 20.45 -3.00 -0.56
N ALA A 48 21.30 -2.08 -1.01
CA ALA A 48 22.76 -2.20 -0.93
C ALA A 48 23.35 -1.47 0.28
N HIS A 49 22.57 -0.59 0.92
CA HIS A 49 23.02 0.22 2.05
C HIS A 49 21.89 0.36 3.10
N PRO A 50 22.21 0.36 4.41
CA PRO A 50 21.20 0.50 5.49
C PRO A 50 20.27 1.72 5.34
N ALA A 51 20.75 2.81 4.75
CA ALA A 51 19.92 3.99 4.49
C ALA A 51 18.72 3.68 3.57
N MET A 52 18.85 2.73 2.62
CA MET A 52 17.74 2.32 1.74
C MET A 52 16.64 1.63 2.54
N LEU A 53 16.99 0.87 3.59
CA LEU A 53 16.00 0.27 4.50
C LEU A 53 15.28 1.34 5.31
N GLY A 54 15.99 2.41 5.70
CA GLY A 54 15.37 3.57 6.35
C GLY A 54 14.40 4.29 5.42
N LEU A 55 14.80 4.57 4.18
CA LEU A 55 13.94 5.19 3.16
C LEU A 55 12.72 4.32 2.83
N PHE A 56 12.90 3.00 2.71
CA PHE A 56 11.80 2.06 2.61
C PHE A 56 10.83 2.20 3.78
N ALA A 57 11.33 2.16 5.02
CA ALA A 57 10.49 2.23 6.22
C ALA A 57 9.70 3.55 6.28
N LEU A 58 10.32 4.67 5.92
CA LEU A 58 9.67 5.98 5.89
C LEU A 58 8.59 6.05 4.80
N SER A 59 8.95 5.77 3.56
CA SER A 59 8.05 5.89 2.41
C SER A 59 6.88 4.91 2.51
N HIS A 60 7.18 3.65 2.81
CA HIS A 60 6.17 2.60 2.93
C HIS A 60 5.25 2.82 4.14
N GLY A 61 5.81 3.23 5.28
CA GLY A 61 5.05 3.54 6.50
C GLY A 61 4.09 4.70 6.28
N VAL A 62 4.57 5.85 5.80
CA VAL A 62 3.71 7.02 5.52
C VAL A 62 2.62 6.66 4.51
N ALA A 63 2.95 5.98 3.42
CA ALA A 63 1.97 5.57 2.41
C ALA A 63 0.91 4.63 2.99
N TRP A 64 1.29 3.68 3.85
CA TRP A 64 0.37 2.77 4.52
C TRP A 64 -0.59 3.52 5.44
N GLY A 65 -0.06 4.43 6.28
CA GLY A 65 -0.86 5.25 7.19
C GLY A 65 -1.81 6.18 6.45
N LEU A 66 -1.32 6.88 5.44
CA LEU A 66 -2.11 7.81 4.63
C LEU A 66 -3.23 7.10 3.86
N ARG A 67 -2.94 5.94 3.29
CA ARG A 67 -3.89 5.16 2.49
C ARG A 67 -5.13 4.75 3.28
N GLY A 68 -5.00 4.41 4.56
CA GLY A 68 -6.09 3.88 5.39
C GLY A 68 -7.35 4.76 5.36
N PRO A 69 -7.31 6.00 5.86
CA PRO A 69 -8.44 6.93 5.88
C PRO A 69 -9.01 7.18 4.47
N PHE A 70 -8.15 7.40 3.47
CA PHE A 70 -8.58 7.67 2.09
C PHE A 70 -9.30 6.49 1.45
N MET A 71 -8.89 5.25 1.74
CA MET A 71 -9.59 4.05 1.25
C MET A 71 -10.95 3.87 1.88
N GLN A 72 -11.11 4.21 3.17
CA GLN A 72 -12.41 4.18 3.83
C GLN A 72 -13.36 5.21 3.19
N ALA A 73 -12.88 6.44 3.01
CA ALA A 73 -13.65 7.50 2.37
C ALA A 73 -14.02 7.17 0.92
N LEU A 74 -13.10 6.60 0.12
CA LEU A 74 -13.40 6.14 -1.25
C LEU A 74 -14.51 5.08 -1.27
N ARG A 75 -14.46 4.10 -0.38
CA ARG A 75 -15.51 3.06 -0.30
C ARG A 75 -16.87 3.68 0.01
N ALA A 76 -16.93 4.62 0.98
CA ALA A 76 -18.16 5.32 1.30
C ALA A 76 -18.68 6.15 0.12
N ASP A 77 -17.80 6.84 -0.60
CA ASP A 77 -18.16 7.67 -1.76
C ASP A 77 -18.69 6.85 -2.94
N TYR A 78 -18.16 5.62 -3.14
CA TYR A 78 -18.49 4.77 -4.30
C TYR A 78 -19.67 3.85 -4.06
N PHE A 79 -19.85 3.34 -2.85
CA PHE A 79 -20.81 2.30 -2.52
C PHE A 79 -21.91 2.78 -1.56
N GLY A 80 -21.76 3.99 -1.02
CA GLY A 80 -22.71 4.53 -0.04
C GLY A 80 -22.55 3.89 1.36
N LEU A 81 -23.16 4.53 2.35
CA LEU A 81 -23.05 4.08 3.75
C LEU A 81 -23.90 2.84 4.04
N GLN A 82 -24.97 2.59 3.26
CA GLN A 82 -25.87 1.45 3.49
C GLN A 82 -25.17 0.10 3.24
N ALA A 83 -24.27 0.03 2.24
CA ALA A 83 -23.55 -1.18 1.89
C ALA A 83 -22.14 -1.26 2.52
N ILE A 84 -21.74 -0.26 3.31
CA ILE A 84 -20.35 -0.09 3.75
C ILE A 84 -19.84 -1.29 4.54
N GLY A 85 -20.66 -1.89 5.41
CA GLY A 85 -20.26 -3.06 6.20
C GLY A 85 -19.89 -4.27 5.33
N MET A 86 -20.72 -4.57 4.32
CA MET A 86 -20.46 -5.65 3.37
C MET A 86 -19.18 -5.37 2.54
N ILE A 87 -19.02 -4.14 2.05
CA ILE A 87 -17.84 -3.73 1.27
C ILE A 87 -16.56 -3.80 2.09
N LEU A 88 -16.62 -3.40 3.36
CA LEU A 88 -15.47 -3.52 4.28
C LEU A 88 -15.12 -4.99 4.54
N GLY A 89 -16.13 -5.83 4.78
CA GLY A 89 -15.94 -7.27 4.99
C GLY A 89 -15.30 -7.94 3.77
N LEU A 90 -15.84 -7.73 2.57
CA LEU A 90 -15.29 -8.26 1.33
C LEU A 90 -13.84 -7.75 1.10
N SER A 91 -13.60 -6.46 1.34
CA SER A 91 -12.27 -5.89 1.23
C SER A 91 -11.29 -6.51 2.22
N ALA A 92 -11.73 -6.81 3.45
CA ALA A 92 -10.89 -7.45 4.46
C ALA A 92 -10.47 -8.85 4.04
N VAL A 93 -11.37 -9.64 3.43
CA VAL A 93 -11.04 -10.96 2.88
C VAL A 93 -9.99 -10.84 1.78
N LEU A 94 -10.17 -9.93 0.82
CA LEU A 94 -9.20 -9.71 -0.25
C LEU A 94 -7.84 -9.27 0.28
N ILE A 95 -7.82 -8.40 1.30
CA ILE A 95 -6.58 -7.98 1.97
C ILE A 95 -5.92 -9.17 2.66
N ALA A 96 -6.68 -10.01 3.39
CA ALA A 96 -6.14 -11.18 4.06
C ALA A 96 -5.51 -12.18 3.06
N VAL A 97 -6.16 -12.42 1.92
CA VAL A 97 -5.59 -13.23 0.83
C VAL A 97 -4.27 -12.63 0.35
N GLY A 98 -4.21 -11.33 0.12
CA GLY A 98 -2.97 -10.64 -0.28
C GLY A 98 -1.86 -10.73 0.77
N GLN A 99 -2.21 -10.64 2.06
CA GLN A 99 -1.25 -10.75 3.16
C GLN A 99 -0.63 -12.16 3.25
N VAL A 100 -1.36 -13.20 2.89
CA VAL A 100 -0.83 -14.57 2.82
C VAL A 100 -0.06 -14.79 1.51
N ALA A 101 -0.63 -14.37 0.38
CA ALA A 101 -0.02 -14.56 -0.94
C ALA A 101 1.31 -13.82 -1.10
N GLY A 102 1.43 -12.61 -0.54
CA GLY A 102 2.64 -11.78 -0.67
C GLY A 102 3.91 -12.50 -0.18
N PRO A 103 3.99 -12.91 1.09
CA PRO A 103 5.13 -13.68 1.59
C PRO A 103 5.36 -15.01 0.86
N MET A 104 4.28 -15.71 0.45
CA MET A 104 4.39 -16.95 -0.33
C MET A 104 5.05 -16.71 -1.68
N VAL A 105 4.62 -15.69 -2.41
CA VAL A 105 5.25 -15.31 -3.69
C VAL A 105 6.73 -14.99 -3.48
N ALA A 106 7.05 -14.15 -2.48
CA ALA A 106 8.44 -13.80 -2.19
C ALA A 106 9.28 -15.04 -1.83
N GLY A 107 8.73 -15.98 -1.03
CA GLY A 107 9.40 -17.23 -0.65
C GLY A 107 9.64 -18.15 -1.85
N VAL A 108 8.63 -18.39 -2.68
CA VAL A 108 8.76 -19.24 -3.88
C VAL A 108 9.83 -18.67 -4.82
N PHE A 109 9.86 -17.37 -5.05
CA PHE A 109 10.90 -16.76 -5.87
C PHE A 109 12.29 -16.90 -5.23
N ALA A 110 12.40 -16.74 -3.90
CA ALA A 110 13.65 -16.93 -3.19
C ALA A 110 14.17 -18.38 -3.31
N ASP A 111 13.29 -19.38 -3.21
CA ASP A 111 13.63 -20.79 -3.38
C ASP A 111 14.11 -21.11 -4.80
N LEU A 112 13.52 -20.45 -5.81
CA LEU A 112 13.85 -20.67 -7.23
C LEU A 112 15.10 -19.90 -7.69
N THR A 113 15.36 -18.71 -7.15
CA THR A 113 16.42 -17.80 -7.63
C THR A 113 17.58 -17.65 -6.66
N GLY A 114 17.45 -18.15 -5.42
CA GLY A 114 18.45 -18.05 -4.38
C GLY A 114 18.45 -16.70 -3.62
N ASP A 115 17.57 -15.76 -4.00
CA ASP A 115 17.40 -14.48 -3.29
C ASP A 115 15.96 -13.94 -3.37
N TYR A 116 15.65 -12.93 -2.55
CA TYR A 116 14.31 -12.31 -2.49
C TYR A 116 14.08 -11.20 -3.53
N ARG A 117 15.08 -10.82 -4.33
CA ARG A 117 15.02 -9.66 -5.24
C ARG A 117 13.91 -9.81 -6.28
N ALA A 118 13.86 -10.98 -6.93
CA ALA A 118 12.86 -11.25 -7.94
C ALA A 118 11.44 -11.19 -7.35
N GLY A 119 11.22 -11.83 -6.20
CA GLY A 119 9.92 -11.86 -5.52
C GLY A 119 9.44 -10.45 -5.12
N PHE A 120 10.28 -9.67 -4.45
CA PHE A 120 9.93 -8.29 -4.09
C PHE A 120 9.77 -7.38 -5.30
N THR A 121 10.52 -7.59 -6.39
CA THR A 121 10.34 -6.83 -7.64
C THR A 121 8.97 -7.11 -8.25
N VAL A 122 8.55 -8.38 -8.32
CA VAL A 122 7.21 -8.75 -8.80
C VAL A 122 6.13 -8.12 -7.93
N LEU A 123 6.24 -8.21 -6.60
CA LEU A 123 5.28 -7.59 -5.68
C LEU A 123 5.25 -6.06 -5.82
N ALA A 124 6.39 -5.42 -6.07
CA ALA A 124 6.47 -3.99 -6.33
C ALA A 124 5.71 -3.60 -7.60
N LEU A 125 5.88 -4.35 -8.70
CA LEU A 125 5.17 -4.10 -9.96
C LEU A 125 3.67 -4.31 -9.81
N VAL A 126 3.24 -5.34 -9.08
CA VAL A 126 1.83 -5.57 -8.76
C VAL A 126 1.27 -4.40 -7.93
N ALA A 127 1.98 -3.94 -6.92
CA ALA A 127 1.58 -2.76 -6.15
C ALA A 127 1.48 -1.51 -7.04
N GLY A 128 2.47 -1.28 -7.91
CA GLY A 128 2.48 -0.16 -8.85
C GLY A 128 1.32 -0.19 -9.83
N SER A 129 0.93 -1.36 -10.34
CA SER A 129 -0.23 -1.51 -11.22
C SER A 129 -1.54 -1.07 -10.55
N GLY A 130 -1.65 -1.23 -9.23
CA GLY A 130 -2.77 -0.72 -8.44
C GLY A 130 -2.96 0.79 -8.55
N SER A 131 -1.89 1.56 -8.78
CA SER A 131 -1.98 3.01 -9.03
C SER A 131 -2.83 3.33 -10.26
N LEU A 132 -2.62 2.59 -11.36
CA LEU A 132 -3.40 2.77 -12.59
C LEU A 132 -4.88 2.45 -12.36
N LEU A 133 -5.17 1.39 -11.61
CA LEU A 133 -6.55 1.01 -11.28
C LEU A 133 -7.26 2.12 -10.51
N PHE A 134 -6.60 2.78 -9.54
CA PHE A 134 -7.18 3.91 -8.82
C PHE A 134 -7.43 5.13 -9.73
N LEU A 135 -6.52 5.43 -10.65
CA LEU A 135 -6.70 6.54 -11.59
C LEU A 135 -7.83 6.28 -12.60
N LEU A 136 -8.00 5.03 -13.02
CA LEU A 136 -9.03 4.61 -13.97
C LEU A 136 -10.41 4.42 -13.30
N ALA A 137 -10.46 4.19 -11.97
CA ALA A 137 -11.70 4.00 -11.24
C ALA A 137 -12.61 5.23 -11.39
N ARG A 138 -13.81 5.05 -11.93
CA ARG A 138 -14.84 6.10 -12.04
C ARG A 138 -15.92 5.86 -10.99
N LYS A 139 -16.41 6.95 -10.39
CA LYS A 139 -17.56 6.84 -9.48
C LYS A 139 -18.77 6.36 -10.30
N PRO A 140 -19.53 5.36 -9.80
CA PRO A 140 -20.82 4.99 -10.42
C PRO A 140 -21.75 6.20 -10.48
N ALA A 141 -22.53 6.29 -11.53
CA ALA A 141 -23.56 7.33 -11.68
C ALA A 141 -24.69 7.14 -10.67
#